data_6c0475a8637cefab7ce2e234237761c6
#
_entry.id   6c0475a8637cefab7ce2e234237761c6
#
_cell.length_a   1.000
_cell.length_b   1.000
_cell.length_c   1.000
_cell.angle_alpha   90.00
_cell.angle_beta   90.00
_cell.angle_gamma   90.00
#
_symmetry.space_group_name_H-M   'P 1'
#
loop_
_entity.id
_entity.type
_entity.pdbx_description
1 polymer ?
#
loop_
_entity_poly.entity_id
_entity_poly.type
_entity_poly.pdbx_seq_one_letter_code
_entity_poly.pdbx_strand_id
1 'polypeptide(L)'
;VESHYAIDEQIVKTQDSIKTANGKDSVVTKTKTVYTTNLPTNMELAKNLKGHLMLIVGNMDGNVHPAQTIRMADALINHGKDFELVFLPRGRHTYDGVSEWYFEHKLRSHFAKYLLGDFTNTGFYDIKTNEYDQVIK
;
A
#
# COMPACT_ATOMS: atom_id res chain seq x y z
N VAL A 1 -3.43 19.73 9.57
CA VAL A 1 -3.99 18.37 9.55
C VAL A 1 -3.29 17.63 10.66
N GLU A 2 -3.95 17.54 11.82
CA GLU A 2 -3.46 16.74 12.94
C GLU A 2 -3.60 15.26 12.55
N SER A 3 -2.48 14.62 12.29
CA SER A 3 -2.45 13.16 12.20
C SER A 3 -2.58 12.61 13.62
N HIS A 4 -3.78 12.24 14.02
CA HIS A 4 -3.98 11.46 15.23
C HIS A 4 -3.41 10.06 15.00
N TYR A 5 -2.13 9.90 15.32
CA TYR A 5 -1.57 8.56 15.48
C TYR A 5 -2.21 7.96 16.74
N ALA A 6 -2.94 6.87 16.58
CA ALA A 6 -3.41 6.09 17.71
C ALA A 6 -2.17 5.47 18.39
N ILE A 7 -1.65 6.18 19.38
CA ILE A 7 -0.60 5.67 20.25
C ILE A 7 -1.29 5.17 21.51
N ASP A 8 -1.31 3.86 21.69
CA ASP A 8 -1.79 3.24 22.91
C ASP A 8 -0.65 3.22 23.93
N GLU A 9 -0.88 3.86 25.07
CA GLU A 9 0.03 3.84 26.19
C GLU A 9 -0.34 2.66 27.10
N GLN A 10 0.57 1.69 27.21
CA GLN A 10 0.41 0.56 28.13
C GLN A 10 1.41 0.65 29.26
N ILE A 11 0.90 0.68 30.48
CA ILE A 11 1.72 0.63 31.67
C ILE A 11 1.93 -0.84 32.07
N VAL A 12 3.14 -1.35 31.82
CA VAL A 12 3.53 -2.70 32.19
C VAL A 12 4.21 -2.65 33.55
N LYS A 13 3.62 -3.31 34.53
CA LYS A 13 4.20 -3.46 35.89
C LYS A 13 4.89 -4.82 35.98
N THR A 14 6.20 -4.83 36.13
CA THR A 14 6.99 -6.04 36.38
C THR A 14 7.36 -6.08 37.86
N GLN A 15 7.15 -7.21 38.54
CA GLN A 15 7.55 -7.42 39.91
C GLN A 15 8.83 -8.26 39.91
N ASP A 16 9.91 -7.67 40.41
CA ASP A 16 11.18 -8.37 40.66
C ASP A 16 11.34 -8.63 42.12
N SER A 17 11.58 -9.88 42.52
CA SER A 17 11.91 -10.23 43.89
C SER A 17 13.41 -10.02 44.13
N ILE A 18 13.77 -9.11 45.02
CA ILE A 18 15.17 -8.86 45.35
C ILE A 18 15.39 -9.37 46.80
N LYS A 19 16.36 -10.27 46.98
CA LYS A 19 16.83 -10.68 48.30
C LYS A 19 17.69 -9.56 48.87
N THR A 20 17.24 -8.97 49.95
CA THR A 20 18.01 -7.98 50.71
C THR A 20 19.05 -8.70 51.60
N ALA A 21 20.17 -8.02 51.86
CA ALA A 21 21.31 -8.56 52.68
C ALA A 21 20.88 -9.05 54.08
N ASN A 22 19.69 -8.71 54.53
CA ASN A 22 19.13 -9.11 55.83
C ASN A 22 18.14 -10.30 55.75
N GLY A 23 18.12 -11.03 54.61
CA GLY A 23 17.30 -12.23 54.44
C GLY A 23 15.79 -12.01 54.29
N LYS A 24 15.32 -10.76 54.18
CA LYS A 24 13.93 -10.45 53.87
C LYS A 24 13.75 -10.23 52.37
N ASP A 25 12.81 -10.96 51.80
CA ASP A 25 12.40 -10.76 50.39
C ASP A 25 11.63 -9.44 50.28
N SER A 26 12.13 -8.51 49.50
CA SER A 26 11.41 -7.30 49.11
C SER A 26 11.01 -7.36 47.65
N VAL A 27 9.76 -7.06 47.40
CA VAL A 27 9.23 -6.98 46.01
C VAL A 27 9.38 -5.55 45.52
N VAL A 28 10.19 -5.38 44.50
CA VAL A 28 10.33 -4.09 43.80
C VAL A 28 9.48 -4.11 42.57
N THR A 29 8.50 -3.23 42.52
CA THR A 29 7.66 -3.06 41.32
C THR A 29 8.32 -2.03 40.39
N LYS A 30 8.77 -2.49 39.23
CA LYS A 30 9.23 -1.60 38.17
C LYS A 30 8.06 -1.31 37.22
N THR A 31 7.80 -0.06 36.98
CA THR A 31 6.81 0.41 36.04
C THR A 31 7.52 0.83 34.77
N LYS A 32 7.15 0.23 33.62
CA LYS A 32 7.64 0.62 32.30
C LYS A 32 6.45 1.03 31.43
N THR A 33 6.50 2.23 30.91
CA THR A 33 5.55 2.66 29.91
C THR A 33 6.00 2.17 28.53
N VAL A 34 5.13 1.43 27.86
CA VAL A 34 5.35 0.94 26.50
C VAL A 34 4.34 1.63 25.59
N TYR A 35 4.85 2.32 24.58
CA TYR A 35 4.01 2.95 23.54
C TYR A 35 3.88 1.97 22.38
N THR A 36 2.65 1.60 22.06
CA THR A 36 2.34 0.77 20.90
C THR A 36 1.54 1.60 19.89
N THR A 37 1.96 1.56 18.64
CA THR A 37 1.25 2.24 17.55
C THR A 37 0.31 1.21 16.91
N ASN A 38 -0.98 1.41 17.11
CA ASN A 38 -2.00 0.52 16.52
C ASN A 38 -2.59 1.17 15.26
N LEU A 39 -1.79 1.28 14.20
CA LEU A 39 -2.25 1.76 12.90
C LEU A 39 -2.58 0.56 12.02
N PRO A 40 -3.83 0.46 11.55
CA PRO A 40 -4.18 -0.60 10.63
C PRO A 40 -3.41 -0.44 9.32
N THR A 41 -2.91 -1.53 8.80
CA THR A 41 -2.26 -1.58 7.49
C THR A 41 -3.28 -1.42 6.37
N ASN A 42 -2.82 -1.04 5.17
CA ASN A 42 -3.70 -0.97 4.00
C ASN A 42 -4.36 -2.32 3.69
N MET A 43 -3.67 -3.43 3.95
CA MET A 43 -4.23 -4.78 3.78
C MET A 43 -5.41 -5.05 4.73
N GLU A 44 -5.30 -4.64 5.98
CA GLU A 44 -6.39 -4.75 6.96
C GLU A 44 -7.58 -3.86 6.61
N LEU A 45 -7.33 -2.73 5.94
CA LEU A 45 -8.35 -1.80 5.48
C LEU A 45 -8.96 -2.17 4.12
N ALA A 46 -8.40 -3.15 3.40
CA ALA A 46 -8.86 -3.59 2.07
C ALA A 46 -10.36 -3.92 2.05
N LYS A 47 -10.87 -4.50 3.14
CA LYS A 47 -12.30 -4.81 3.33
C LYS A 47 -13.24 -3.60 3.19
N ASN A 48 -12.72 -2.40 3.44
CA ASN A 48 -13.49 -1.16 3.42
C ASN A 48 -13.56 -0.50 2.04
N LEU A 49 -12.88 -1.05 1.02
CA LEU A 49 -12.91 -0.50 -0.33
C LEU A 49 -14.34 -0.47 -0.86
N LYS A 50 -14.79 0.70 -1.32
CA LYS A 50 -16.13 0.94 -1.91
C LYS A 50 -16.05 1.51 -3.33
N GLY A 51 -14.95 2.17 -3.67
CA GLY A 51 -14.74 2.80 -4.98
C GLY A 51 -14.01 1.86 -5.95
N HIS A 52 -13.76 2.37 -7.15
CA HIS A 52 -12.99 1.68 -8.18
C HIS A 52 -11.50 1.94 -7.95
N LEU A 53 -10.75 0.89 -7.75
CA LEU A 53 -9.32 0.94 -7.49
C LEU A 53 -8.55 0.36 -8.66
N MET A 54 -7.53 1.06 -9.12
CA MET A 54 -6.52 0.52 -10.02
C MET A 54 -5.16 0.55 -9.31
N LEU A 55 -4.53 -0.60 -9.24
CA LEU A 55 -3.16 -0.76 -8.75
C LEU A 55 -2.23 -0.86 -9.95
N ILE A 56 -1.17 -0.06 -9.96
CA ILE A 56 -0.14 -0.11 -11.01
C ILE A 56 1.21 -0.35 -10.35
N VAL A 57 1.97 -1.28 -10.87
CA VAL A 57 3.28 -1.64 -10.32
C VAL A 57 4.29 -1.96 -11.41
N GLY A 58 5.50 -1.44 -11.24
CA GLY A 58 6.66 -1.79 -12.05
C GLY A 58 7.38 -3.01 -11.49
N ASN A 59 7.63 -4.02 -12.33
CA ASN A 59 8.31 -5.25 -11.88
C ASN A 59 9.79 -5.03 -11.49
N MET A 60 10.41 -3.99 -12.05
CA MET A 60 11.81 -3.65 -11.80
C MET A 60 11.97 -2.50 -10.81
N ASP A 61 10.95 -2.23 -9.99
CA ASP A 61 11.02 -1.21 -8.95
C ASP A 61 11.96 -1.65 -7.83
N GLY A 62 13.11 -0.99 -7.75
CA GLY A 62 14.11 -1.23 -6.71
C GLY A 62 13.89 -0.43 -5.43
N ASN A 63 12.99 0.56 -5.45
CA ASN A 63 12.68 1.41 -4.29
C ASN A 63 11.52 0.85 -3.50
N VAL A 64 10.43 0.50 -4.19
CA VAL A 64 9.24 -0.12 -3.59
C VAL A 64 9.03 -1.48 -4.23
N HIS A 65 9.35 -2.52 -3.49
CA HIS A 65 9.29 -3.87 -4.00
C HIS A 65 7.88 -4.26 -4.44
N PRO A 66 7.68 -4.81 -5.65
CA PRO A 66 6.36 -5.16 -6.21
C PRO A 66 5.51 -6.04 -5.32
N ALA A 67 6.14 -6.83 -4.44
CA ALA A 67 5.45 -7.68 -3.47
C ALA A 67 4.46 -6.91 -2.58
N GLN A 68 4.66 -5.61 -2.33
CA GLN A 68 3.72 -4.82 -1.54
C GLN A 68 2.38 -4.67 -2.26
N THR A 69 2.42 -4.40 -3.57
CA THR A 69 1.21 -4.32 -4.40
C THR A 69 0.54 -5.68 -4.53
N ILE A 70 1.31 -6.75 -4.67
CA ILE A 70 0.79 -8.13 -4.74
C ILE A 70 0.08 -8.50 -3.42
N ARG A 71 0.66 -8.15 -2.26
CA ARG A 71 0.01 -8.38 -0.96
C ARG A 71 -1.29 -7.59 -0.81
N MET A 72 -1.34 -6.36 -1.33
CA MET A 72 -2.58 -5.57 -1.35
C MET A 72 -3.63 -6.22 -2.25
N ALA A 73 -3.23 -6.69 -3.44
CA ALA A 73 -4.12 -7.41 -4.35
C ALA A 73 -4.68 -8.69 -3.71
N ASP A 74 -3.83 -9.47 -3.04
CA ASP A 74 -4.26 -10.67 -2.29
C ASP A 74 -5.29 -10.32 -1.20
N ALA A 75 -5.04 -9.26 -0.43
CA ALA A 75 -5.98 -8.79 0.60
C ALA A 75 -7.33 -8.36 0.00
N LEU A 76 -7.33 -7.69 -1.15
CA LEU A 76 -8.55 -7.29 -1.87
C LEU A 76 -9.33 -8.52 -2.36
N ILE A 77 -8.65 -9.51 -2.94
CA ILE A 77 -9.25 -10.76 -3.39
C ILE A 77 -9.90 -11.51 -2.22
N ASN A 78 -9.17 -11.64 -1.10
CA ASN A 78 -9.66 -12.34 0.09
C ASN A 78 -10.90 -11.67 0.70
N HIS A 79 -11.09 -10.37 0.45
CA HIS A 79 -12.27 -9.61 0.86
C HIS A 79 -13.34 -9.46 -0.24
N GLY A 80 -13.21 -10.16 -1.38
CA GLY A 80 -14.16 -10.11 -2.48
C GLY A 80 -14.29 -8.73 -3.11
N LYS A 81 -13.20 -7.94 -3.13
CA LYS A 81 -13.19 -6.59 -3.72
C LYS A 81 -12.77 -6.64 -5.17
N ASP A 82 -13.48 -5.89 -6.00
CA ASP A 82 -13.13 -5.71 -7.41
C ASP A 82 -12.10 -4.58 -7.55
N PHE A 83 -11.09 -4.81 -8.39
CA PHE A 83 -10.02 -3.85 -8.67
C PHE A 83 -9.31 -4.19 -9.98
N GLU A 84 -8.63 -3.22 -10.56
CA GLU A 84 -7.76 -3.40 -11.70
C GLU A 84 -6.30 -3.53 -11.23
N LEU A 85 -5.56 -4.49 -11.77
CA LEU A 85 -4.12 -4.63 -11.52
C LEU A 85 -3.38 -4.51 -12.84
N VAL A 86 -2.54 -3.49 -12.94
CA VAL A 86 -1.66 -3.24 -14.09
C VAL A 86 -0.22 -3.54 -13.69
N PHE A 87 0.35 -4.53 -14.35
CA PHE A 87 1.72 -4.96 -14.11
C PHE A 87 2.60 -4.52 -15.28
N LEU A 88 3.60 -3.69 -15.01
CA LEU A 88 4.54 -3.17 -16.00
C LEU A 88 5.86 -3.94 -15.94
N PRO A 89 6.12 -4.91 -16.84
CA PRO A 89 7.27 -5.81 -16.72
C PRO A 89 8.63 -5.11 -16.69
N ARG A 90 8.77 -3.96 -17.38
CA ARG A 90 9.99 -3.16 -17.45
C ARG A 90 9.90 -1.89 -16.58
N GLY A 91 8.77 -1.65 -15.93
CA GLY A 91 8.55 -0.46 -15.11
C GLY A 91 9.45 -0.48 -13.88
N ARG A 92 10.08 0.66 -13.60
CA ARG A 92 10.82 0.96 -12.37
C ARG A 92 9.95 1.78 -11.43
N HIS A 93 10.55 2.49 -10.49
CA HIS A 93 9.84 3.41 -9.59
C HIS A 93 9.22 4.60 -10.35
N THR A 94 9.88 5.05 -11.39
CA THR A 94 9.36 5.97 -12.40
C THR A 94 9.24 5.21 -13.71
N TYR A 95 8.26 5.58 -14.52
CA TYR A 95 8.04 4.96 -15.82
C TYR A 95 8.66 5.83 -16.89
N ASP A 96 9.17 5.19 -17.95
CA ASP A 96 9.76 5.82 -19.11
C ASP A 96 9.32 5.11 -20.39
N GLY A 97 9.43 5.79 -21.51
CA GLY A 97 9.15 5.24 -22.85
C GLY A 97 7.78 4.57 -22.94
N VAL A 98 7.76 3.34 -23.43
CA VAL A 98 6.50 2.57 -23.64
C VAL A 98 5.75 2.32 -22.33
N SER A 99 6.45 2.14 -21.23
CA SER A 99 5.81 1.92 -19.92
C SER A 99 5.11 3.17 -19.42
N GLU A 100 5.70 4.34 -19.62
CA GLU A 100 5.09 5.64 -19.27
C GLU A 100 3.86 5.89 -20.16
N TRP A 101 4.00 5.71 -21.46
CA TRP A 101 2.89 5.86 -22.39
C TRP A 101 1.71 4.95 -22.01
N TYR A 102 1.98 3.66 -21.71
CA TYR A 102 0.95 2.70 -21.31
C TYR A 102 0.30 3.10 -19.98
N PHE A 103 1.10 3.52 -18.99
CA PHE A 103 0.63 4.02 -17.71
C PHE A 103 -0.34 5.19 -17.88
N GLU A 104 0.06 6.22 -18.64
CA GLU A 104 -0.75 7.40 -18.91
C GLU A 104 -2.11 7.06 -19.53
N HIS A 105 -2.12 6.15 -20.51
CA HIS A 105 -3.35 5.72 -21.16
C HIS A 105 -4.26 4.94 -20.22
N LYS A 106 -3.69 4.05 -19.42
CA LYS A 106 -4.46 3.33 -18.39
C LYS A 106 -5.06 4.27 -17.36
N LEU A 107 -4.29 5.25 -16.91
CA LEU A 107 -4.74 6.25 -15.94
C LEU A 107 -5.92 7.06 -16.50
N ARG A 108 -5.77 7.61 -17.71
CA ARG A 108 -6.82 8.39 -18.37
C ARG A 108 -8.09 7.56 -18.61
N SER A 109 -7.93 6.33 -19.09
CA SER A 109 -9.06 5.42 -19.33
C SER A 109 -9.81 5.09 -18.04
N HIS A 110 -9.10 4.84 -16.94
CA HIS A 110 -9.70 4.58 -15.64
C HIS A 110 -10.52 5.78 -15.15
N PHE A 111 -9.97 6.99 -15.22
CA PHE A 111 -10.68 8.19 -14.79
C PHE A 111 -11.83 8.56 -15.73
N ALA A 112 -11.68 8.41 -17.06
CA ALA A 112 -12.77 8.61 -18.00
C ALA A 112 -13.96 7.70 -17.66
N LYS A 113 -13.69 6.43 -17.42
CA LYS A 113 -14.70 5.44 -17.08
C LYS A 113 -15.41 5.74 -15.76
N TYR A 114 -14.67 5.97 -14.69
CA TYR A 114 -15.24 5.98 -13.34
C TYR A 114 -15.56 7.37 -12.79
N LEU A 115 -14.96 8.43 -13.33
CA LEU A 115 -15.31 9.81 -12.93
C LEU A 115 -16.22 10.50 -13.92
N LEU A 116 -16.02 10.25 -15.23
CA LEU A 116 -16.81 10.92 -16.28
C LEU A 116 -17.96 10.06 -16.81
N GLY A 117 -18.01 8.77 -16.46
CA GLY A 117 -18.99 7.82 -17.00
C GLY A 117 -18.79 7.49 -18.47
N ASP A 118 -17.62 7.77 -19.02
CA ASP A 118 -17.29 7.46 -20.42
C ASP A 118 -16.71 6.05 -20.52
N PHE A 119 -17.57 5.11 -20.87
CA PHE A 119 -17.22 3.71 -21.08
C PHE A 119 -16.78 3.42 -22.52
N THR A 120 -16.83 4.40 -23.42
CA THR A 120 -16.48 4.26 -24.83
C THR A 120 -15.01 4.56 -25.09
N ASN A 121 -14.41 5.41 -24.27
CA ASN A 121 -13.02 5.79 -24.37
C ASN A 121 -12.12 4.73 -23.76
N THR A 122 -11.72 3.76 -24.55
CA THR A 122 -10.83 2.69 -24.10
C THR A 122 -9.36 3.10 -24.10
N GLY A 123 -9.04 4.32 -24.54
CA GLY A 123 -7.70 4.91 -24.49
C GLY A 123 -6.66 4.27 -25.41
N PHE A 124 -6.96 3.07 -25.93
CA PHE A 124 -5.98 2.27 -26.68
C PHE A 124 -6.26 2.13 -28.18
N TYR A 125 -7.44 2.52 -28.67
CA TYR A 125 -7.85 2.23 -30.04
C TYR A 125 -7.40 3.26 -31.09
N ASP A 126 -6.90 4.42 -30.67
CA ASP A 126 -6.42 5.45 -31.58
C ASP A 126 -4.90 5.58 -31.62
N ILE A 127 -4.19 4.51 -31.29
CA ILE A 127 -2.75 4.49 -31.51
C ILE A 127 -2.53 4.45 -33.03
N LYS A 128 -2.35 5.63 -33.60
CA LYS A 128 -1.74 5.70 -34.94
C LYS A 128 -0.37 5.07 -34.81
N THR A 129 -0.08 4.06 -35.57
CA THR A 129 1.19 3.34 -35.60
C THR A 129 2.42 4.25 -35.57
N ASN A 130 2.29 5.48 -36.03
CA ASN A 130 3.33 6.51 -36.02
C ASN A 130 3.72 7.02 -34.61
N GLU A 131 2.83 7.00 -33.63
CA GLU A 131 3.15 7.41 -32.26
C GLU A 131 3.86 6.28 -31.50
N TYR A 132 3.48 5.04 -31.78
CA TYR A 132 4.11 3.86 -31.18
C TYR A 132 5.56 3.69 -31.66
N ASP A 133 5.83 3.93 -32.94
CA ASP A 133 7.18 3.85 -33.52
C ASP A 133 8.13 4.94 -33.01
N GLN A 134 7.61 6.07 -32.52
CA GLN A 134 8.43 7.13 -31.91
C GLN A 134 8.81 6.82 -30.46
N VAL A 135 8.04 6.02 -29.76
CA VAL A 135 8.26 5.66 -28.35
C VAL A 135 9.24 4.49 -28.19
N ILE A 136 9.40 3.67 -29.25
CA ILE A 136 10.29 2.49 -29.22
C ILE A 136 11.74 2.83 -29.61
N LYS A 137 12.01 4.00 -30.19
CA LYS A 137 13.35 4.45 -30.55
C LYS A 137 14.06 5.09 -29.38
#